data_f9ad632bc829aa34cc732d35e8e25b38
#
_entry.id   f9ad632bc829aa34cc732d35e8e25b38
#
_cell.length_a   1.000
_cell.length_b   1.000
_cell.length_c   1.000
_cell.angle_alpha   90.00
_cell.angle_beta   90.00
_cell.angle_gamma   90.00
#
_symmetry.space_group_name_H-M   'P 1'
#
loop_
_entity.id
_entity.type
_entity.pdbx_description
1 polymer ?
#
loop_
_entity_poly.entity_id
_entity_poly.type
_entity_poly.pdbx_seq_one_letter_code
_entity_poly.pdbx_strand_id
1 'polypeptide(L)' 'MSKFPVDAPIREVVKTLERLGFELVREGNHIAMTRENPDGTRTPLTMPNHRTIKRSTLRTILTQSGISREEFLQAYNA' A
#
# COMPACT_ATOMS: atom_id res chain seq x y z
N MET A 1 -6.41 19.87 -4.74
CA MET A 1 -5.62 18.73 -5.17
C MET A 1 -4.90 18.14 -3.98
N SER A 2 -5.06 16.84 -3.76
CA SER A 2 -4.44 16.17 -2.63
C SER A 2 -2.95 15.98 -2.86
N LYS A 3 -2.15 16.26 -1.85
CA LYS A 3 -0.72 16.03 -1.90
C LYS A 3 -0.43 14.59 -1.51
N PHE A 4 0.58 14.00 -2.15
CA PHE A 4 1.08 12.70 -1.76
C PHE A 4 1.71 12.85 -0.37
N PRO A 5 1.38 11.98 0.60
CA PRO A 5 1.88 12.16 1.97
C PRO A 5 3.39 12.05 2.05
N VAL A 6 3.98 12.89 2.90
CA VAL A 6 5.43 12.86 3.18
C VAL A 6 5.76 11.69 4.09
N ASP A 7 5.01 11.57 5.17
CA ASP A 7 5.11 10.47 6.13
C ASP A 7 3.70 9.98 6.40
N ALA A 8 3.43 8.73 6.07
CA ALA A 8 2.10 8.15 6.25
C ALA A 8 2.16 7.12 7.38
N PRO A 9 1.25 7.20 8.37
CA PRO A 9 1.19 6.18 9.41
C PRO A 9 0.97 4.80 8.79
N ILE A 10 1.70 3.80 9.27
CA ILE A 10 1.62 2.44 8.70
C ILE A 10 0.19 1.90 8.70
N ARG A 11 -0.59 2.19 9.74
CA ARG A 11 -1.98 1.75 9.79
C ARG A 11 -2.81 2.30 8.66
N GLU A 12 -2.60 3.58 8.32
CA GLU A 12 -3.35 4.22 7.25
C GLU A 12 -2.94 3.66 5.89
N VAL A 13 -1.65 3.35 5.72
CA VAL A 13 -1.16 2.73 4.49
C VAL A 13 -1.78 1.35 4.31
N VAL A 14 -1.77 0.52 5.36
CA VAL A 14 -2.35 -0.82 5.30
C VAL A 14 -3.84 -0.76 5.01
N LYS A 15 -4.58 0.12 5.70
CA LYS A 15 -6.02 0.29 5.46
C LYS A 15 -6.30 0.71 4.03
N THR A 16 -5.49 1.63 3.50
CA THR A 16 -5.64 2.10 2.13
C THR A 16 -5.47 0.94 1.14
N LEU A 17 -4.44 0.14 1.35
CA LEU A 17 -4.17 -1.01 0.49
C LEU A 17 -5.29 -2.05 0.60
N GLU A 18 -5.84 -2.25 1.79
CA GLU A 18 -6.98 -3.14 1.98
C GLU A 18 -8.21 -2.65 1.20
N ARG A 19 -8.47 -1.34 1.21
CA ARG A 19 -9.55 -0.74 0.42
C ARG A 19 -9.35 -0.98 -1.07
N LEU A 20 -8.10 -1.11 -1.50
CA LEU A 20 -7.75 -1.34 -2.90
C LEU A 20 -7.66 -2.83 -3.24
N GLY A 21 -8.08 -3.70 -2.33
CA GLY A 21 -8.20 -5.13 -2.59
C GLY A 21 -7.04 -5.98 -2.11
N PHE A 22 -6.07 -5.39 -1.43
CA PHE A 22 -4.96 -6.17 -0.87
C PHE A 22 -5.38 -6.85 0.44
N GLU A 23 -4.84 -8.03 0.66
CA GLU A 23 -5.07 -8.79 1.89
C GLU A 23 -3.74 -8.93 2.64
N LEU A 24 -3.81 -8.80 3.96
CA LEU A 24 -2.64 -9.01 4.82
C LEU A 24 -2.31 -10.50 4.87
N VAL A 25 -1.07 -10.84 4.53
CA VAL A 25 -0.60 -12.22 4.54
C VAL A 25 0.26 -12.47 5.78
N ARG A 26 1.12 -11.53 6.10
CA ARG A 26 2.08 -11.69 7.19
C ARG A 26 2.45 -10.35 7.77
N GLU A 27 2.61 -10.32 9.08
CA GLU A 27 3.04 -9.11 9.79
C GLU A 27 4.14 -9.49 10.76
N GLY A 28 5.31 -8.89 10.56
CA GLY A 28 6.49 -9.10 11.38
C GLY A 28 7.40 -7.90 11.20
N ASN A 29 8.69 -8.12 10.97
CA ASN A 29 9.61 -7.01 10.67
C ASN A 29 9.23 -6.35 9.35
N HIS A 30 8.59 -7.11 8.46
CA HIS A 30 8.02 -6.60 7.22
C HIS A 30 6.55 -6.99 7.17
N ILE A 31 5.76 -6.20 6.47
CA ILE A 31 4.36 -6.51 6.21
C ILE A 31 4.26 -7.03 4.79
N ALA A 32 3.69 -8.23 4.63
CA ALA A 32 3.46 -8.81 3.32
C ALA A 32 1.95 -8.82 3.04
N MET A 33 1.59 -8.32 1.86
CA MET A 33 0.21 -8.29 1.41
C MET A 33 0.12 -8.87 0.00
N THR A 34 -1.07 -9.23 -0.41
CA THR A 34 -1.28 -9.77 -1.75
C THR A 34 -2.66 -9.37 -2.25
N ARG A 35 -2.79 -9.23 -3.56
CA ARG A 35 -4.08 -8.93 -4.20
C ARG A 35 -4.29 -9.89 -5.35
N GLU A 36 -5.47 -10.48 -5.42
CA GLU A 36 -5.86 -11.32 -6.53
C GLU A 36 -6.26 -10.45 -7.72
N ASN A 37 -5.71 -10.78 -8.89
CA ASN A 37 -6.00 -10.07 -10.13
C ASN A 37 -7.16 -10.75 -10.87
N PRO A 38 -7.83 -10.03 -11.80
CA PRO A 38 -8.95 -10.62 -12.55
C PRO A 38 -8.60 -11.89 -13.33
N ASP A 39 -7.33 -12.05 -13.71
CA ASP A 39 -6.87 -13.23 -14.47
C ASP A 39 -6.50 -14.40 -13.57
N GLY A 40 -6.71 -14.29 -12.27
CA GLY A 40 -6.37 -15.34 -11.30
C GLY A 40 -4.96 -15.28 -10.75
N THR A 41 -4.11 -14.39 -11.28
CA THR A 41 -2.77 -14.20 -10.72
C THR A 41 -2.85 -13.32 -9.47
N ARG A 42 -1.76 -13.30 -8.70
CA ARG A 42 -1.72 -12.48 -7.48
C ARG A 42 -0.53 -11.53 -7.56
N THR A 43 -0.75 -10.32 -7.04
CA THR A 43 0.30 -9.30 -6.96
C THR A 43 0.81 -9.26 -5.51
N PRO A 44 2.07 -9.65 -5.26
CA PRO A 44 2.63 -9.56 -3.92
C PRO A 44 3.12 -8.15 -3.63
N LEU A 45 3.15 -7.80 -2.36
CA LEU A 45 3.62 -6.50 -1.91
C LEU A 45 4.30 -6.68 -0.56
N THR A 46 5.49 -6.12 -0.40
CA THR A 46 6.22 -6.16 0.87
C THR A 46 6.65 -4.76 1.23
N MET A 47 6.47 -4.39 2.49
CA MET A 47 6.87 -3.08 2.97
C MET A 47 7.50 -3.20 4.36
N PRO A 48 8.40 -2.28 4.74
CA PRO A 48 8.94 -2.29 6.09
C PRO A 48 7.84 -1.94 7.10
N ASN A 49 7.85 -2.64 8.25
CA ASN A 49 6.86 -2.39 9.29
C ASN A 49 7.38 -1.29 10.22
N HIS A 50 7.44 -0.08 9.70
CA HIS A 50 7.85 1.11 10.45
C HIS A 50 6.61 1.90 10.84
N ARG A 51 6.67 2.62 11.94
CA ARG A 51 5.54 3.42 12.43
C ARG A 51 4.99 4.35 11.36
N THR A 52 5.89 4.97 10.60
CA THR A 52 5.49 5.82 9.47
C THR A 52 6.24 5.37 8.22
N ILE A 53 5.58 5.50 7.07
CA ILE A 53 6.15 5.17 5.77
C ILE A 53 6.51 6.46 5.06
N LYS A 54 7.79 6.60 4.74
CA LYS A 54 8.30 7.79 4.05
C LYS A 54 7.79 7.83 2.61
N ARG A 55 7.74 9.02 2.03
CA ARG A 55 7.27 9.23 0.66
C ARG A 55 8.00 8.33 -0.35
N SER A 56 9.32 8.23 -0.23
CA SER A 56 10.11 7.41 -1.15
C SER A 56 9.73 5.93 -1.06
N THR A 57 9.54 5.43 0.16
CA THR A 57 9.11 4.06 0.38
C THR A 57 7.69 3.85 -0.15
N LEU A 58 6.83 4.83 0.07
CA LEU A 58 5.45 4.76 -0.42
C LEU A 58 5.42 4.69 -1.96
N ARG A 59 6.27 5.45 -2.64
CA ARG A 59 6.39 5.37 -4.10
C ARG A 59 6.80 3.97 -4.56
N THR A 60 7.75 3.36 -3.85
CA THR A 60 8.18 2.00 -4.14
C THR A 60 7.01 1.02 -3.97
N ILE A 61 6.23 1.19 -2.90
CA ILE A 61 5.04 0.38 -2.64
C ILE A 61 4.06 0.48 -3.81
N LEU A 62 3.79 1.68 -4.29
CA LEU A 62 2.89 1.88 -5.41
C LEU A 62 3.41 1.22 -6.69
N THR A 63 4.70 1.33 -6.93
CA THR A 63 5.33 0.68 -8.09
C THR A 63 5.18 -0.83 -8.03
N GLN A 64 5.45 -1.45 -6.88
CA GLN A 64 5.32 -2.89 -6.70
C GLN A 64 3.88 -3.35 -6.87
N SER A 65 2.93 -2.58 -6.36
CA SER A 65 1.53 -2.97 -6.34
C SER A 65 0.80 -2.66 -7.64
N GLY A 66 1.40 -1.84 -8.51
CA GLY A 66 0.74 -1.41 -9.74
C GLY A 66 -0.38 -0.41 -9.50
N ILE A 67 -0.41 0.23 -8.34
CA ILE A 67 -1.44 1.21 -8.00
C ILE A 67 -0.96 2.59 -8.42
N SER A 68 -1.84 3.35 -9.08
CA SER A 68 -1.51 4.72 -9.45
C SER A 68 -1.57 5.63 -8.23
N ARG A 69 -0.90 6.76 -8.33
CA ARG A 69 -0.92 7.77 -7.28
C ARG A 69 -2.35 8.23 -6.99
N GLU A 70 -3.14 8.46 -8.02
CA GLU A 70 -4.53 8.90 -7.90
C GLU A 70 -5.38 7.86 -7.19
N GLU A 71 -5.25 6.59 -7.57
CA GLU A 71 -5.98 5.50 -6.92
C GLU A 71 -5.65 5.44 -5.43
N PHE A 72 -4.36 5.55 -5.11
CA PHE A 72 -3.93 5.51 -3.73
C PHE A 72 -4.50 6.68 -2.94
N LEU A 73 -4.39 7.90 -3.47
CA LEU A 73 -4.87 9.09 -2.77
C LEU A 73 -6.38 9.07 -2.56
N GLN A 74 -7.14 8.59 -3.54
CA GLN A 74 -8.58 8.44 -3.40
C GLN A 74 -8.94 7.53 -2.22
N ALA A 75 -8.27 6.38 -2.14
CA ALA A 75 -8.52 5.42 -1.07
C ALA A 75 -7.98 5.93 0.27
N TYR A 76 -6.86 6.62 0.25
CA TYR A 76 -6.21 7.14 1.45
C TYR A 76 -7.07 8.21 2.13
N ASN A 77 -7.69 9.06 1.34
CA ASN A 77 -8.51 10.17 1.84
C ASN A 77 -9.99 9.80 1.99
N ALA A 78 -10.33 8.57 1.79
CA ALA A 78 -11.72 8.11 1.88
C ALA A 78 -12.22 8.09 3.33
#